data_13f0d33a3f884a13b58c8dbfa3d2b4f6
#
_entry.id   13f0d33a3f884a13b58c8dbfa3d2b4f6
#
_cell.length_a   1.000
_cell.length_b   1.000
_cell.length_c   1.000
_cell.angle_alpha   90.00
_cell.angle_beta   90.00
_cell.angle_gamma   90.00
#
_symmetry.space_group_name_H-M   'P 1'
#
loop_
_entity.id
_entity.type
_entity.pdbx_description
1 polymer ?
#
loop_
_entity_poly.entity_id
_entity_poly.type
_entity_poly.pdbx_seq_one_letter_code
_entity_poly.pdbx_strand_id
1 'polypeptide(L)'
;MAQSNETPQKKEDRRVRRTKKLLTKALTQLLQEKQINEITVKELTDLADMNRGTFYLYYKDMFDMLEKIEDGMFEALDAIVSLHEHDDVSQQTKPILLDLFRFIQDNQEMCRVLLSPHGDMNFLHRLNEVVREKCLKAWPNIRKEKGEADFDYHYSFVVFGCAGIIRAWVNRNCSESAEKMAEMAYGMILRGSLADV
;
A
#
# COMPACT_ATOMS: atom_id res chain seq x y z
N MET A 1 -40.91 -10.16 -8.48
CA MET A 1 -40.00 -10.88 -7.57
C MET A 1 -38.74 -11.19 -8.36
N ALA A 2 -37.73 -10.34 -8.29
CA ALA A 2 -36.44 -10.54 -8.93
C ALA A 2 -35.47 -11.00 -7.82
N GLN A 3 -35.03 -12.26 -7.91
CA GLN A 3 -34.01 -12.80 -7.03
C GLN A 3 -32.65 -12.29 -7.49
N SER A 4 -32.02 -11.47 -6.68
CA SER A 4 -30.62 -11.05 -6.80
C SER A 4 -29.72 -12.25 -6.59
N ASN A 5 -29.10 -12.74 -7.67
CA ASN A 5 -28.02 -13.73 -7.64
C ASN A 5 -26.73 -13.06 -7.12
N GLU A 6 -26.54 -12.99 -5.82
CA GLU A 6 -25.24 -12.76 -5.23
C GLU A 6 -24.38 -14.01 -5.41
N THR A 7 -23.36 -13.91 -6.26
CA THR A 7 -22.35 -14.94 -6.42
C THR A 7 -21.52 -15.01 -5.13
N PRO A 8 -21.48 -16.13 -4.39
CA PRO A 8 -20.68 -16.20 -3.16
C PRO A 8 -19.20 -16.07 -3.52
N GLN A 9 -18.52 -15.03 -3.02
CA GLN A 9 -17.07 -14.94 -3.02
C GLN A 9 -16.52 -16.23 -2.38
N LYS A 10 -15.88 -17.05 -3.20
CA LYS A 10 -15.33 -18.34 -2.80
C LYS A 10 -14.22 -18.07 -1.79
N LYS A 11 -14.47 -18.34 -0.51
CA LYS A 11 -13.50 -18.19 0.58
C LYS A 11 -12.24 -18.95 0.18
N GLU A 12 -11.14 -18.23 -0.07
CA GLU A 12 -9.88 -18.82 -0.52
C GLU A 12 -9.44 -19.92 0.44
N ASP A 13 -9.12 -21.12 -0.08
CA ASP A 13 -8.72 -22.27 0.72
C ASP A 13 -7.50 -21.89 1.59
N ARG A 14 -7.54 -22.24 2.87
CA ARG A 14 -6.48 -21.98 3.85
C ARG A 14 -5.09 -22.45 3.36
N ARG A 15 -5.07 -23.54 2.59
CA ARG A 15 -3.86 -24.07 1.96
C ARG A 15 -3.33 -23.15 0.89
N VAL A 16 -4.19 -22.61 0.02
CA VAL A 16 -3.83 -21.66 -1.04
C VAL A 16 -3.23 -20.40 -0.45
N ARG A 17 -3.91 -19.82 0.56
CA ARG A 17 -3.42 -18.63 1.26
C ARG A 17 -2.06 -18.84 1.91
N ARG A 18 -1.84 -20.01 2.54
CA ARG A 18 -0.53 -20.34 3.13
C ARG A 18 0.55 -20.46 2.06
N THR A 19 0.26 -21.09 0.94
CA THR A 19 1.19 -21.24 -0.19
C THR A 19 1.58 -19.88 -0.75
N LYS A 20 0.61 -19.04 -1.07
CA LYS A 20 0.87 -17.67 -1.57
C LYS A 20 1.72 -16.86 -0.57
N LYS A 21 1.41 -16.93 0.73
CA LYS A 21 2.19 -16.24 1.77
C LYS A 21 3.65 -16.67 1.80
N LEU A 22 3.94 -17.96 1.64
CA LEU A 22 5.31 -18.48 1.64
C LEU A 22 6.07 -18.04 0.38
N LEU A 23 5.41 -18.09 -0.79
CA LEU A 23 5.99 -17.59 -2.04
C LEU A 23 6.27 -16.09 -1.97
N THR A 24 5.31 -15.27 -1.46
CA THR A 24 5.49 -13.83 -1.26
C THR A 24 6.67 -13.55 -0.34
N LYS A 25 6.80 -14.28 0.77
CA LYS A 25 7.93 -14.12 1.69
C LYS A 25 9.27 -14.40 1.00
N ALA A 26 9.36 -15.47 0.22
CA ALA A 26 10.57 -15.81 -0.53
C ALA A 26 10.88 -14.73 -1.59
N LEU A 27 9.88 -14.25 -2.33
CA LEU A 27 10.06 -13.16 -3.28
C LEU A 27 10.58 -11.89 -2.61
N THR A 28 9.97 -11.49 -1.49
CA THR A 28 10.39 -10.31 -0.74
C THR A 28 11.86 -10.39 -0.29
N GLN A 29 12.32 -11.58 0.13
CA GLN A 29 13.72 -11.79 0.48
C GLN A 29 14.65 -11.61 -0.73
N LEU A 30 14.31 -12.20 -1.87
CA LEU A 30 15.11 -12.08 -3.09
C LEU A 30 15.16 -10.63 -3.64
N LEU A 31 14.05 -9.92 -3.57
CA LEU A 31 13.96 -8.52 -4.01
C LEU A 31 14.75 -7.54 -3.12
N GLN A 32 15.22 -7.95 -1.94
CA GLN A 32 16.16 -7.14 -1.15
C GLN A 32 17.57 -7.11 -1.76
N GLU A 33 17.92 -8.10 -2.56
CA GLU A 33 19.25 -8.28 -3.11
C GLU A 33 19.30 -8.16 -4.65
N LYS A 34 18.17 -8.38 -5.34
CA LYS A 34 18.08 -8.51 -6.79
C LYS A 34 16.88 -7.76 -7.35
N GLN A 35 16.95 -7.42 -8.63
CA GLN A 35 15.79 -6.93 -9.37
C GLN A 35 14.91 -8.10 -9.82
N ILE A 36 13.62 -7.84 -10.09
CA ILE A 36 12.64 -8.87 -10.45
C ILE A 36 13.04 -9.68 -11.70
N ASN A 37 13.69 -9.04 -12.67
CA ASN A 37 14.16 -9.67 -13.90
C ASN A 37 15.38 -10.62 -13.69
N GLU A 38 16.04 -10.54 -12.54
CA GLU A 38 17.17 -11.40 -12.18
C GLU A 38 16.72 -12.62 -11.36
N ILE A 39 15.48 -12.63 -10.87
CA ILE A 39 14.93 -13.69 -10.03
C ILE A 39 14.28 -14.76 -10.90
N THR A 40 14.68 -16.02 -10.70
CA THR A 40 14.11 -17.17 -11.40
C THR A 40 13.06 -17.90 -10.57
N VAL A 41 12.07 -18.51 -11.24
CA VAL A 41 11.07 -19.37 -10.57
C VAL A 41 11.75 -20.50 -9.76
N LYS A 42 12.87 -21.02 -10.26
CA LYS A 42 13.63 -22.06 -9.54
C LYS A 42 14.13 -21.54 -8.20
N GLU A 43 14.82 -20.44 -8.20
CA GLU A 43 15.40 -19.81 -7.02
C GLU A 43 14.32 -19.47 -5.98
N LEU A 44 13.19 -18.88 -6.45
CA LEU A 44 12.06 -18.58 -5.59
C LEU A 44 11.48 -19.84 -4.93
N THR A 45 11.24 -20.89 -5.74
CA THR A 45 10.62 -22.12 -5.23
C THR A 45 11.55 -22.92 -4.34
N ASP A 46 12.86 -22.93 -4.63
CA ASP A 46 13.88 -23.55 -3.76
C ASP A 46 13.91 -22.83 -2.40
N LEU A 47 13.88 -21.49 -2.39
CA LEU A 47 13.84 -20.69 -1.15
C LEU A 47 12.52 -20.88 -0.37
N ALA A 48 11.41 -21.06 -1.06
CA ALA A 48 10.09 -21.29 -0.44
C ALA A 48 9.86 -22.74 0.00
N ASP A 49 10.81 -23.65 -0.26
CA ASP A 49 10.68 -25.10 -0.08
C ASP A 49 9.43 -25.66 -0.80
N MET A 50 9.30 -25.33 -2.08
CA MET A 50 8.15 -25.70 -2.90
C MET A 50 8.56 -26.23 -4.27
N ASN A 51 7.67 -27.06 -4.87
CA ASN A 51 7.82 -27.49 -6.25
C ASN A 51 7.44 -26.37 -7.22
N ARG A 52 8.16 -26.22 -8.36
CA ARG A 52 7.84 -25.29 -9.43
C ARG A 52 6.40 -25.43 -9.95
N GLY A 53 5.87 -26.65 -10.00
CA GLY A 53 4.48 -26.90 -10.36
C GLY A 53 3.48 -26.17 -9.45
N THR A 54 3.82 -26.02 -8.16
CA THR A 54 3.00 -25.25 -7.21
C THR A 54 2.98 -23.76 -7.55
N PHE A 55 4.11 -23.19 -7.98
CA PHE A 55 4.16 -21.81 -8.44
C PHE A 55 3.24 -21.56 -9.63
N TYR A 56 3.34 -22.41 -10.67
CA TYR A 56 2.56 -22.28 -11.92
C TYR A 56 1.05 -22.52 -11.75
N LEU A 57 0.59 -23.03 -10.61
CA LEU A 57 -0.84 -23.06 -10.29
C LEU A 57 -1.42 -21.67 -10.02
N TYR A 58 -0.58 -20.68 -9.65
CA TYR A 58 -1.03 -19.35 -9.21
C TYR A 58 -0.50 -18.23 -10.09
N TYR A 59 0.69 -18.39 -10.65
CA TYR A 59 1.44 -17.35 -11.35
C TYR A 59 2.00 -17.87 -12.67
N LYS A 60 2.00 -17.00 -13.69
CA LYS A 60 2.57 -17.31 -15.02
C LYS A 60 4.10 -17.22 -15.00
N ASP A 61 4.60 -16.15 -14.38
CA ASP A 61 6.01 -15.82 -14.23
C ASP A 61 6.24 -14.91 -13.01
N MET A 62 7.46 -14.43 -12.85
CA MET A 62 7.83 -13.59 -11.69
C MET A 62 7.18 -12.21 -11.75
N PHE A 63 6.96 -11.65 -12.95
CA PHE A 63 6.30 -10.36 -13.12
C PHE A 63 4.81 -10.45 -12.79
N ASP A 64 4.11 -11.47 -13.28
CA ASP A 64 2.71 -11.77 -12.94
C ASP A 64 2.53 -11.96 -11.42
N MET A 65 3.52 -12.58 -10.76
CA MET A 65 3.49 -12.70 -9.31
C MET A 65 3.62 -11.35 -8.59
N LEU A 66 4.56 -10.51 -9.01
CA LEU A 66 4.76 -9.19 -8.41
C LEU A 66 3.53 -8.31 -8.64
N GLU A 67 3.02 -8.24 -9.87
CA GLU A 67 1.81 -7.49 -10.24
C GLU A 67 0.60 -7.88 -9.37
N LYS A 68 0.35 -9.18 -9.17
CA LYS A 68 -0.75 -9.65 -8.32
C LYS A 68 -0.57 -9.31 -6.83
N ILE A 69 0.67 -9.24 -6.35
CA ILE A 69 0.95 -8.78 -4.98
C ILE A 69 0.66 -7.29 -4.87
N GLU A 70 1.12 -6.50 -5.83
CA GLU A 70 0.87 -5.06 -5.88
C GLU A 70 -0.62 -4.75 -5.97
N ASP A 71 -1.35 -5.43 -6.84
CA ASP A 71 -2.81 -5.29 -6.97
C ASP A 71 -3.52 -5.59 -5.64
N GLY A 72 -3.12 -6.66 -4.95
CA GLY A 72 -3.66 -6.96 -3.63
C GLY A 72 -3.34 -5.89 -2.58
N MET A 73 -2.20 -5.21 -2.68
CA MET A 73 -1.88 -4.06 -1.82
C MET A 73 -2.75 -2.84 -2.16
N PHE A 74 -2.98 -2.56 -3.44
CA PHE A 74 -3.89 -1.49 -3.86
C PHE A 74 -5.33 -1.74 -3.43
N GLU A 75 -5.84 -2.97 -3.58
CA GLU A 75 -7.17 -3.35 -3.10
C GLU A 75 -7.31 -3.14 -1.58
N ALA A 76 -6.29 -3.49 -0.81
CA ALA A 76 -6.29 -3.28 0.63
C ALA A 76 -6.25 -1.79 1.01
N LEU A 77 -5.45 -0.99 0.32
CA LEU A 77 -5.40 0.47 0.51
C LEU A 77 -6.73 1.14 0.14
N ASP A 78 -7.35 0.74 -0.96
CA ASP A 78 -8.66 1.25 -1.36
C ASP A 78 -9.75 0.89 -0.34
N ALA A 79 -9.73 -0.34 0.18
CA ALA A 79 -10.63 -0.78 1.23
C ALA A 79 -10.47 0.05 2.52
N ILE A 80 -9.23 0.37 2.94
CA ILE A 80 -8.96 1.24 4.10
C ILE A 80 -9.59 2.62 3.91
N VAL A 81 -9.41 3.24 2.75
CA VAL A 81 -9.98 4.56 2.49
C VAL A 81 -11.51 4.50 2.43
N SER A 82 -12.07 3.49 1.76
CA SER A 82 -13.51 3.33 1.59
C SER A 82 -14.26 3.07 2.91
N LEU A 83 -13.61 2.46 3.90
CA LEU A 83 -14.18 2.27 5.24
C LEU A 83 -14.51 3.60 5.92
N HIS A 84 -13.83 4.68 5.55
CA HIS A 84 -13.95 6.00 6.18
C HIS A 84 -14.65 7.05 5.28
N GLU A 85 -15.19 6.67 4.10
CA GLU A 85 -15.80 7.62 3.15
C GLU A 85 -17.07 8.32 3.64
N HIS A 86 -17.67 7.88 4.74
CA HIS A 86 -18.95 8.39 5.24
C HIS A 86 -18.85 9.38 6.41
N ASP A 87 -17.64 9.64 6.89
CA ASP A 87 -17.42 10.54 8.03
C ASP A 87 -17.01 11.95 7.57
N ASP A 88 -17.07 12.94 8.46
CA ASP A 88 -16.57 14.29 8.18
C ASP A 88 -15.04 14.25 7.93
N VAL A 89 -14.58 14.90 6.85
CA VAL A 89 -13.18 14.89 6.38
C VAL A 89 -12.18 15.24 7.50
N SER A 90 -12.56 16.16 8.40
CA SER A 90 -11.72 16.54 9.54
C SER A 90 -11.54 15.41 10.56
N GLN A 91 -12.50 14.49 10.64
CA GLN A 91 -12.49 13.35 11.57
C GLN A 91 -11.93 12.07 10.94
N GLN A 92 -11.88 11.98 9.61
CA GLN A 92 -11.44 10.80 8.86
C GLN A 92 -9.92 10.63 8.82
N THR A 93 -9.17 11.72 8.78
CA THR A 93 -7.72 11.67 8.50
C THR A 93 -6.95 10.81 9.50
N LYS A 94 -7.24 10.92 10.80
CA LYS A 94 -6.53 10.16 11.83
C LYS A 94 -6.86 8.65 11.80
N PRO A 95 -8.13 8.21 11.71
CA PRO A 95 -8.47 6.79 11.53
C PRO A 95 -7.85 6.19 10.28
N ILE A 96 -7.91 6.86 9.12
CA ILE A 96 -7.28 6.40 7.88
C ILE A 96 -5.78 6.21 8.07
N LEU A 97 -5.08 7.17 8.67
CA LEU A 97 -3.66 7.05 8.95
C LEU A 97 -3.35 5.87 9.86
N LEU A 98 -4.16 5.64 10.90
CA LEU A 98 -3.97 4.51 11.80
C LEU A 98 -4.08 3.17 11.08
N ASP A 99 -5.12 2.98 10.27
CA ASP A 99 -5.32 1.75 9.52
C ASP A 99 -4.25 1.58 8.43
N LEU A 100 -3.80 2.68 7.79
CA LEU A 100 -2.68 2.69 6.87
C LEU A 100 -1.38 2.24 7.56
N PHE A 101 -1.04 2.80 8.72
CA PHE A 101 0.18 2.41 9.44
C PHE A 101 0.13 0.97 9.94
N ARG A 102 -1.03 0.46 10.37
CA ARG A 102 -1.23 -0.96 10.71
C ARG A 102 -1.02 -1.86 9.50
N PHE A 103 -1.63 -1.52 8.36
CA PHE A 103 -1.42 -2.25 7.11
C PHE A 103 0.06 -2.30 6.70
N ILE A 104 0.77 -1.17 6.79
CA ILE A 104 2.20 -1.12 6.48
C ILE A 104 3.01 -1.98 7.47
N GLN A 105 2.68 -1.96 8.75
CA GLN A 105 3.34 -2.78 9.76
C GLN A 105 3.17 -4.29 9.48
N ASP A 106 1.96 -4.70 9.11
CA ASP A 106 1.65 -6.09 8.76
C ASP A 106 2.35 -6.55 7.47
N ASN A 107 2.67 -5.61 6.57
CA ASN A 107 3.29 -5.84 5.26
C ASN A 107 4.70 -5.20 5.15
N GLN A 108 5.39 -4.96 6.27
CA GLN A 108 6.60 -4.14 6.32
C GLN A 108 7.72 -4.60 5.37
N GLU A 109 7.90 -5.90 5.19
CA GLU A 109 8.95 -6.45 4.33
C GLU A 109 8.70 -6.08 2.86
N MET A 110 7.46 -6.24 2.38
CA MET A 110 7.09 -5.87 1.02
C MET A 110 7.12 -4.35 0.82
N CYS A 111 6.60 -3.58 1.79
CA CYS A 111 6.68 -2.12 1.78
C CYS A 111 8.13 -1.63 1.70
N ARG A 112 9.07 -2.29 2.39
CA ARG A 112 10.49 -1.97 2.33
C ARG A 112 11.05 -2.11 0.92
N VAL A 113 10.68 -3.18 0.22
CA VAL A 113 11.11 -3.44 -1.17
C VAL A 113 10.49 -2.42 -2.11
N LEU A 114 9.17 -2.27 -2.08
CA LEU A 114 8.45 -1.40 -3.03
C LEU A 114 8.77 0.10 -2.85
N LEU A 115 9.05 0.53 -1.61
CA LEU A 115 9.42 1.92 -1.30
C LEU A 115 10.93 2.15 -1.33
N SER A 116 11.74 1.16 -1.70
CA SER A 116 13.19 1.32 -1.85
C SER A 116 13.55 2.15 -3.08
N PRO A 117 14.78 2.69 -3.16
CA PRO A 117 15.26 3.36 -4.37
C PRO A 117 15.28 2.45 -5.62
N HIS A 118 15.29 1.14 -5.42
CA HIS A 118 15.25 0.11 -6.47
C HIS A 118 13.85 -0.50 -6.64
N GLY A 119 12.84 0.06 -5.95
CA GLY A 119 11.44 -0.38 -6.05
C GLY A 119 10.85 -0.15 -7.44
N ASP A 120 9.72 -0.78 -7.71
CA ASP A 120 9.03 -0.61 -8.99
C ASP A 120 8.49 0.83 -9.13
N MET A 121 9.02 1.55 -10.12
CA MET A 121 8.58 2.92 -10.43
C MET A 121 7.11 2.95 -10.90
N ASN A 122 6.64 1.88 -11.55
CA ASN A 122 5.23 1.79 -11.97
C ASN A 122 4.32 1.67 -10.75
N PHE A 123 4.72 0.88 -9.74
CA PHE A 123 4.00 0.79 -8.47
C PHE A 123 3.89 2.17 -7.80
N LEU A 124 5.00 2.90 -7.69
CA LEU A 124 5.01 4.23 -7.07
C LEU A 124 4.15 5.24 -7.86
N HIS A 125 4.17 5.16 -9.19
CA HIS A 125 3.33 6.02 -10.03
C HIS A 125 1.84 5.70 -9.84
N ARG A 126 1.43 4.44 -9.92
CA ARG A 126 0.05 3.99 -9.64
C ARG A 126 -0.41 4.40 -8.24
N LEU A 127 0.45 4.21 -7.23
CA LEU A 127 0.16 4.63 -5.86
C LEU A 127 -0.11 6.13 -5.78
N ASN A 128 0.74 6.94 -6.42
CA ASN A 128 0.57 8.39 -6.45
C ASN A 128 -0.76 8.81 -7.11
N GLU A 129 -1.16 8.17 -8.22
CA GLU A 129 -2.43 8.46 -8.90
C GLU A 129 -3.64 8.14 -8.02
N VAL A 130 -3.65 6.94 -7.39
CA VAL A 130 -4.75 6.54 -6.49
C VAL A 130 -4.86 7.49 -5.29
N VAL A 131 -3.73 7.83 -4.66
CA VAL A 131 -3.72 8.75 -3.50
C VAL A 131 -4.16 10.16 -3.94
N ARG A 132 -3.73 10.64 -5.13
CA ARG A 132 -4.13 11.96 -5.64
C ARG A 132 -5.65 12.04 -5.86
N GLU A 133 -6.25 11.01 -6.45
CA GLU A 133 -7.70 10.96 -6.66
C GLU A 133 -8.46 11.03 -5.32
N LYS A 134 -8.02 10.27 -4.32
CA LYS A 134 -8.64 10.29 -2.99
C LYS A 134 -8.46 11.64 -2.29
N CYS A 135 -7.28 12.26 -2.38
CA CYS A 135 -7.04 13.60 -1.83
C CYS A 135 -7.89 14.68 -2.52
N LEU A 136 -8.10 14.59 -3.83
CA LEU A 136 -8.99 15.50 -4.55
C LEU A 136 -10.44 15.42 -4.04
N LYS A 137 -10.90 14.22 -3.68
CA LYS A 137 -12.24 14.02 -3.09
C LYS A 137 -12.29 14.48 -1.63
N ALA A 138 -11.23 14.25 -0.87
CA ALA A 138 -11.16 14.57 0.55
C ALA A 138 -10.94 16.08 0.83
N TRP A 139 -10.29 16.83 -0.07
CA TRP A 139 -9.96 18.24 0.11
C TRP A 139 -10.57 19.17 -0.95
N PRO A 140 -11.89 19.14 -1.17
CA PRO A 140 -12.54 19.92 -2.22
C PRO A 140 -12.41 21.45 -1.99
N ASN A 141 -12.31 21.87 -0.75
CA ASN A 141 -12.25 23.30 -0.40
C ASN A 141 -10.89 23.92 -0.75
N ILE A 142 -9.77 23.22 -0.57
CA ILE A 142 -8.45 23.72 -0.93
C ILE A 142 -8.42 24.10 -2.41
N ARG A 143 -8.91 23.22 -3.27
CA ARG A 143 -8.95 23.46 -4.72
C ARG A 143 -9.91 24.59 -5.11
N LYS A 144 -11.08 24.69 -4.45
CA LYS A 144 -12.09 25.70 -4.75
C LYS A 144 -11.68 27.10 -4.27
N GLU A 145 -11.06 27.20 -3.11
CA GLU A 145 -10.76 28.46 -2.46
C GLU A 145 -9.38 29.02 -2.86
N LYS A 146 -8.39 28.16 -3.00
CA LYS A 146 -6.99 28.54 -3.25
C LYS A 146 -6.49 28.27 -4.68
N GLY A 147 -7.22 27.44 -5.45
CA GLY A 147 -6.87 27.08 -6.83
C GLY A 147 -6.11 25.76 -6.98
N GLU A 148 -5.84 25.37 -8.23
CA GLU A 148 -5.25 24.07 -8.55
C GLU A 148 -3.76 23.99 -8.17
N ALA A 149 -3.01 25.07 -8.35
CA ALA A 149 -1.60 25.14 -8.00
C ALA A 149 -1.38 24.97 -6.49
N ASP A 150 -2.17 25.62 -5.65
CA ASP A 150 -2.09 25.51 -4.19
C ASP A 150 -2.48 24.11 -3.74
N PHE A 151 -3.48 23.49 -4.39
CA PHE A 151 -3.80 22.09 -4.15
C PHE A 151 -2.61 21.17 -4.46
N ASP A 152 -1.93 21.36 -5.58
CA ASP A 152 -0.79 20.53 -5.99
C ASP A 152 0.40 20.68 -5.02
N TYR A 153 0.67 21.88 -4.52
CA TYR A 153 1.71 22.10 -3.50
C TYR A 153 1.34 21.46 -2.17
N HIS A 154 0.10 21.62 -1.70
CA HIS A 154 -0.37 21.02 -0.47
C HIS A 154 -0.38 19.48 -0.56
N TYR A 155 -0.91 18.92 -1.64
CA TYR A 155 -0.88 17.50 -1.95
C TYR A 155 0.55 16.94 -1.90
N SER A 156 1.47 17.60 -2.62
CA SER A 156 2.88 17.17 -2.68
C SER A 156 3.51 17.17 -1.29
N PHE A 157 3.32 18.22 -0.51
CA PHE A 157 3.84 18.31 0.84
C PHE A 157 3.33 17.16 1.73
N VAL A 158 2.02 16.94 1.76
CA VAL A 158 1.40 15.91 2.60
C VAL A 158 1.80 14.51 2.15
N VAL A 159 1.67 14.21 0.86
CA VAL A 159 1.87 12.84 0.35
C VAL A 159 3.34 12.45 0.39
N PHE A 160 4.26 13.30 -0.10
CA PHE A 160 5.69 13.00 -0.05
C PHE A 160 6.24 13.07 1.37
N GLY A 161 5.68 13.91 2.24
CA GLY A 161 6.00 13.93 3.67
C GLY A 161 5.60 12.62 4.34
N CYS A 162 4.37 12.14 4.13
CA CYS A 162 3.91 10.85 4.64
C CYS A 162 4.74 9.68 4.08
N ALA A 163 5.03 9.66 2.78
CA ALA A 163 5.88 8.64 2.17
C ALA A 163 7.29 8.64 2.79
N GLY A 164 7.86 9.80 3.08
CA GLY A 164 9.13 9.95 3.79
C GLY A 164 9.10 9.36 5.20
N ILE A 165 8.05 9.66 5.98
CA ILE A 165 7.85 9.10 7.33
C ILE A 165 7.71 7.58 7.26
N ILE A 166 6.89 7.06 6.37
CA ILE A 166 6.67 5.62 6.18
C ILE A 166 7.99 4.92 5.85
N ARG A 167 8.74 5.45 4.88
CA ARG A 167 10.04 4.88 4.48
C ARG A 167 11.04 4.86 5.63
N ALA A 168 11.13 5.96 6.38
CA ALA A 168 12.00 6.04 7.54
C ALA A 168 11.62 5.02 8.63
N TRP A 169 10.33 4.87 8.88
CA TRP A 169 9.81 3.92 9.88
C TRP A 169 10.02 2.45 9.47
N VAL A 170 9.71 2.10 8.22
CA VAL A 170 9.94 0.75 7.68
C VAL A 170 11.42 0.37 7.71
N ASN A 171 12.33 1.32 7.39
CA ASN A 171 13.78 1.11 7.46
C ASN A 171 14.29 0.91 8.90
N ARG A 172 13.51 1.35 9.90
CA ARG A 172 13.76 1.12 11.33
C ARG A 172 13.02 -0.11 11.88
N ASN A 173 12.59 -1.04 11.01
CA ASN A 173 11.83 -2.24 11.34
C ASN A 173 10.53 -1.95 12.10
N CYS A 174 9.84 -0.87 11.76
CA CYS A 174 8.60 -0.43 12.40
C CYS A 174 8.70 -0.41 13.93
N SER A 175 9.80 0.16 14.46
CA SER A 175 10.15 0.14 15.90
C SER A 175 9.15 0.89 16.79
N GLU A 176 8.48 1.89 16.26
CA GLU A 176 7.38 2.59 16.92
C GLU A 176 6.05 1.89 16.62
N SER A 177 5.03 2.07 17.48
CA SER A 177 3.69 1.52 17.20
C SER A 177 2.99 2.28 16.08
N ALA A 178 2.07 1.61 15.37
CA ALA A 178 1.25 2.21 14.32
C ALA A 178 0.45 3.42 14.84
N GLU A 179 -0.03 3.35 16.10
CA GLU A 179 -0.75 4.44 16.77
C GLU A 179 0.11 5.69 16.93
N LYS A 180 1.37 5.51 17.37
CA LYS A 180 2.33 6.61 17.51
C LYS A 180 2.67 7.24 16.17
N MET A 181 2.84 6.42 15.13
CA MET A 181 3.13 6.91 13.78
C MET A 181 1.94 7.67 13.18
N ALA A 182 0.72 7.16 13.36
CA ALA A 182 -0.50 7.85 12.93
C ALA A 182 -0.68 9.21 13.62
N GLU A 183 -0.45 9.27 14.93
CA GLU A 183 -0.52 10.52 15.69
C GLU A 183 0.52 11.55 15.21
N MET A 184 1.75 11.10 14.96
CA MET A 184 2.82 11.94 14.46
C MET A 184 2.50 12.50 13.07
N ALA A 185 2.10 11.64 12.13
CA ALA A 185 1.74 12.05 10.77
C ALA A 185 0.54 13.00 10.77
N TYR A 186 -0.49 12.69 11.54
CA TYR A 186 -1.67 13.54 11.70
C TYR A 186 -1.30 14.94 12.23
N GLY A 187 -0.46 15.00 13.29
CA GLY A 187 0.01 16.27 13.84
C GLY A 187 0.83 17.10 12.85
N MET A 188 1.63 16.46 11.99
CA MET A 188 2.39 17.16 10.94
C MET A 188 1.48 17.67 9.82
N ILE A 189 0.50 16.89 9.40
CA ILE A 189 -0.51 17.30 8.40
C ILE A 189 -1.29 18.51 8.90
N LEU A 190 -1.83 18.46 10.13
CA LEU A 190 -2.61 19.57 10.68
C LEU A 190 -1.78 20.86 10.79
N ARG A 191 -0.57 20.79 11.33
CA ARG A 191 0.28 21.97 11.52
C ARG A 191 0.76 22.55 10.19
N GLY A 192 1.05 21.70 9.22
CA GLY A 192 1.43 22.13 7.87
C GLY A 192 0.26 22.74 7.08
N SER A 193 -0.98 22.32 7.38
CA SER A 193 -2.20 22.83 6.71
C SER A 193 -2.76 24.09 7.34
N LEU A 194 -2.46 24.36 8.63
CA LEU A 194 -2.98 25.47 9.40
C LEU A 194 -2.05 26.72 9.40
N ALA A 195 -0.89 26.64 8.76
CA ALA A 195 -0.06 27.82 8.56
C ALA A 195 -0.74 28.72 7.51
N ASP A 196 -1.61 29.60 7.96
CA ASP A 196 -2.01 30.78 7.19
C ASP A 196 -0.76 31.61 6.92
N VAL A 197 -0.29 31.57 5.67
CA VAL A 197 0.73 32.46 5.15
C VAL A 197 0.04 33.71 4.59
#